data_f19d210ac29cf3f5f059dd2c54e94689
#
_entry.id   f19d210ac29cf3f5f059dd2c54e94689
#
_cell.length_a   1.000
_cell.length_b   1.000
_cell.length_c   1.000
_cell.angle_alpha   90.00
_cell.angle_beta   90.00
_cell.angle_gamma   90.00
#
_symmetry.space_group_name_H-M   'P 1'
#
loop_
_entity.id
_entity.type
_entity.pdbx_description
1 polymer ?
#
loop_
_entity_poly.entity_id
_entity_poly.type
_entity_poly.pdbx_seq_one_letter_code
_entity_poly.pdbx_strand_id
1 'polypeptide(L)'
;IEGLWDHVNIQDETTVLPILDLLEKKNYCDHIYHDCATKSELEYFLDKWKHKTINEKYPILYLAFHGDPGYIFLTHEDKYSLAELAYFLGDKCTGKIIYFGSCST
;
A
#
# COMPACT_ATOMS: atom_id res chain seq x y z
N ILE A 1 -0.85 -1.99 -2.34
CA ILE A 1 -0.49 -2.82 -1.17
C ILE A 1 -1.57 -2.64 -0.12
N GLU A 2 -2.06 -3.73 0.41
CA GLU A 2 -3.16 -3.73 1.36
C GLU A 2 -2.80 -4.53 2.62
N GLY A 3 -3.13 -3.97 3.79
CA GLY A 3 -2.98 -4.66 5.07
C GLY A 3 -4.25 -5.36 5.51
N LEU A 4 -4.26 -5.84 6.74
CA LEU A 4 -5.44 -6.46 7.35
C LEU A 4 -6.41 -5.38 7.81
N TRP A 5 -7.66 -5.47 7.33
CA TRP A 5 -8.70 -4.52 7.70
C TRP A 5 -9.44 -4.93 8.96
N ASP A 6 -9.67 -6.23 9.14
CA ASP A 6 -10.37 -6.75 10.31
C ASP A 6 -9.43 -7.62 11.14
N HIS A 7 -9.06 -7.10 12.32
CA HIS A 7 -8.14 -7.78 13.22
C HIS A 7 -8.85 -8.80 14.13
N VAL A 8 -10.17 -8.76 14.18
CA VAL A 8 -10.97 -9.63 15.07
C VAL A 8 -11.41 -10.88 14.33
N ASN A 9 -11.81 -10.74 13.08
CA ASN A 9 -12.31 -11.84 12.27
C ASN A 9 -11.45 -12.03 11.02
N ILE A 10 -10.49 -12.93 11.13
CA ILE A 10 -9.55 -13.20 10.02
C ILE A 10 -10.22 -13.87 8.82
N GLN A 11 -11.47 -14.31 8.95
CA GLN A 11 -12.24 -14.88 7.85
C GLN A 11 -12.96 -13.81 7.03
N ASP A 12 -13.01 -12.59 7.52
CA ASP A 12 -13.60 -11.46 6.79
C ASP A 12 -12.59 -10.98 5.75
N GLU A 13 -12.97 -11.06 4.48
CA GLU A 13 -12.13 -10.72 3.34
C GLU A 13 -12.40 -9.29 2.84
N THR A 14 -12.49 -8.33 3.77
CA THR A 14 -12.59 -6.92 3.39
C THR A 14 -11.35 -6.50 2.61
N THR A 15 -11.53 -6.06 1.36
CA THR A 15 -10.41 -5.77 0.47
C THR A 15 -10.81 -4.76 -0.61
N VAL A 16 -9.82 -4.02 -1.12
CA VAL A 16 -10.00 -3.13 -2.27
C VAL A 16 -9.84 -3.85 -3.61
N LEU A 17 -9.41 -5.11 -3.60
CA LEU A 17 -9.10 -5.85 -4.82
C LEU A 17 -10.27 -5.91 -5.81
N PRO A 18 -11.52 -6.16 -5.40
CA PRO A 18 -12.62 -6.18 -6.36
C PRO A 18 -12.81 -4.87 -7.13
N ILE A 19 -12.53 -3.73 -6.49
CA ILE A 19 -12.61 -2.43 -7.14
C ILE A 19 -11.51 -2.29 -8.18
N LEU A 20 -10.29 -2.70 -7.86
CA LEU A 20 -9.16 -2.67 -8.78
C LEU A 20 -9.40 -3.59 -9.98
N ASP A 21 -9.92 -4.80 -9.74
CA ASP A 21 -10.24 -5.74 -10.81
C ASP A 21 -11.32 -5.17 -11.74
N LEU A 22 -12.32 -4.49 -11.18
CA LEU A 22 -13.36 -3.86 -11.98
C LEU A 22 -12.78 -2.76 -12.87
N LEU A 23 -11.92 -1.91 -12.31
CA LEU A 23 -11.31 -0.82 -13.07
C LEU A 23 -10.42 -1.34 -14.20
N GLU A 24 -9.67 -2.41 -13.96
CA GLU A 24 -8.85 -3.04 -14.99
C GLU A 24 -9.72 -3.65 -16.08
N LYS A 25 -10.80 -4.35 -15.69
CA LYS A 25 -11.73 -4.97 -16.61
C LYS A 25 -12.42 -3.95 -17.51
N LYS A 26 -12.63 -2.74 -17.01
CA LYS A 26 -13.21 -1.64 -17.77
C LYS A 26 -12.18 -0.83 -18.54
N ASN A 27 -10.92 -1.23 -18.52
CA ASN A 27 -9.80 -0.56 -19.18
C ASN A 27 -9.52 0.85 -18.66
N TYR A 28 -9.86 1.14 -17.40
CA TYR A 28 -9.53 2.41 -16.78
C TYR A 28 -8.09 2.45 -16.28
N CYS A 29 -7.56 1.33 -15.80
CA CYS A 29 -6.18 1.23 -15.34
C CYS A 29 -5.71 -0.21 -15.30
N ASP A 30 -4.40 -0.40 -15.37
CA ASP A 30 -3.76 -1.65 -14.99
C ASP A 30 -3.30 -1.54 -13.55
N HIS A 31 -3.21 -2.66 -12.84
CA HIS A 31 -2.75 -2.64 -11.47
C HIS A 31 -1.91 -3.87 -11.12
N ILE A 32 -1.08 -3.70 -10.08
CA ILE A 32 -0.41 -4.79 -9.40
C ILE A 32 -0.88 -4.77 -7.95
N TYR A 33 -1.39 -5.89 -7.47
CA TYR A 33 -1.93 -6.00 -6.12
C TYR A 33 -1.11 -6.94 -5.27
N HIS A 34 -0.79 -6.50 -4.03
CA HIS A 34 -0.17 -7.34 -3.02
C HIS A 34 -0.79 -7.03 -1.67
N ASP A 35 -1.13 -8.08 -0.92
CA ASP A 35 -1.45 -7.93 0.49
C ASP A 35 -0.19 -8.12 1.33
N CYS A 36 -0.15 -7.54 2.50
CA CYS A 36 0.97 -7.73 3.41
C CYS A 36 0.53 -7.57 4.87
N ALA A 37 1.23 -8.26 5.76
CA ALA A 37 0.97 -8.23 7.19
C ALA A 37 2.22 -7.92 8.01
N THR A 38 3.39 -7.82 7.40
CA THR A 38 4.63 -7.58 8.11
C THR A 38 5.39 -6.41 7.51
N LYS A 39 6.25 -5.79 8.34
CA LYS A 39 7.14 -4.72 7.91
C LYS A 39 8.06 -5.19 6.79
N SER A 40 8.59 -6.41 6.91
CA SER A 40 9.49 -6.99 5.91
C SER A 40 8.80 -7.15 4.56
N GLU A 41 7.56 -7.61 4.55
CA GLU A 41 6.77 -7.73 3.33
C GLU A 41 6.51 -6.35 2.70
N LEU A 42 6.11 -5.38 3.52
CA LEU A 42 5.87 -4.03 3.04
C LEU A 42 7.13 -3.44 2.41
N GLU A 43 8.26 -3.53 3.09
CA GLU A 43 9.51 -2.99 2.58
C GLU A 43 10.00 -3.74 1.34
N TYR A 44 9.72 -5.03 1.25
CA TYR A 44 10.02 -5.80 0.04
C TYR A 44 9.26 -5.25 -1.17
N PHE A 45 7.95 -5.00 -1.03
CA PHE A 45 7.15 -4.47 -2.12
C PHE A 45 7.49 -3.02 -2.44
N LEU A 46 7.78 -2.20 -1.43
CA LEU A 46 8.23 -0.83 -1.63
C LEU A 46 9.59 -0.79 -2.35
N ASP A 47 10.47 -1.72 -2.03
CA ASP A 47 11.76 -1.82 -2.71
C ASP A 47 11.59 -2.11 -4.20
N LYS A 48 10.63 -2.97 -4.55
CA LYS A 48 10.30 -3.22 -5.95
C LYS A 48 9.74 -1.97 -6.62
N TRP A 49 8.82 -1.28 -5.97
CA TRP A 49 8.17 -0.11 -6.56
C TRP A 49 9.13 1.06 -6.74
N LYS A 50 10.11 1.24 -5.87
CA LYS A 50 11.04 2.35 -6.01
C LYS A 50 12.01 2.20 -7.18
N HIS A 51 12.08 1.04 -7.81
CA HIS A 51 12.83 0.88 -9.04
C HIS A 51 12.15 1.61 -10.20
N LYS A 52 12.95 2.36 -10.95
CA LYS A 52 12.45 3.23 -12.02
C LYS A 52 11.62 2.48 -13.07
N THR A 53 12.03 1.26 -13.41
CA THR A 53 11.30 0.45 -14.39
C THR A 53 9.88 0.12 -13.96
N ILE A 54 9.64 0.03 -12.65
CA ILE A 54 8.31 -0.26 -12.10
C ILE A 54 7.52 1.03 -11.91
N ASN A 55 8.11 2.06 -11.28
CA ASN A 55 7.33 3.25 -10.92
C ASN A 55 7.07 4.16 -12.11
N GLU A 56 7.77 4.03 -13.22
CA GLU A 56 7.40 4.72 -14.47
C GLU A 56 6.15 4.12 -15.10
N LYS A 57 5.99 2.81 -15.02
CA LYS A 57 4.81 2.12 -15.53
C LYS A 57 3.63 2.20 -14.56
N TYR A 58 3.91 2.16 -13.27
CA TYR A 58 2.90 2.22 -12.19
C TYR A 58 3.23 3.39 -11.27
N PRO A 59 2.92 4.63 -11.66
CA PRO A 59 3.38 5.83 -10.94
C PRO A 59 2.58 6.16 -9.69
N ILE A 60 1.53 5.40 -9.39
CA ILE A 60 0.69 5.61 -8.22
C ILE A 60 0.82 4.41 -7.29
N LEU A 61 1.23 4.67 -6.05
CA LEU A 61 1.24 3.68 -4.99
C LEU A 61 0.03 3.90 -4.09
N TYR A 62 -0.84 2.91 -4.02
CA TYR A 62 -2.01 2.95 -3.15
C TYR A 62 -1.73 2.07 -1.92
N LEU A 63 -1.73 2.68 -0.75
CA LEU A 63 -1.52 1.98 0.52
C LEU A 63 -2.84 1.92 1.28
N ALA A 64 -3.45 0.75 1.29
CA ALA A 64 -4.75 0.51 1.91
C ALA A 64 -4.54 -0.19 3.26
N PHE A 65 -4.50 0.59 4.32
CA PHE A 65 -4.25 0.14 5.68
C PHE A 65 -5.11 0.92 6.66
N HIS A 66 -5.35 0.36 7.84
CA HIS A 66 -5.80 1.19 8.96
C HIS A 66 -4.68 2.15 9.34
N GLY A 67 -5.03 3.35 9.81
CA GLY A 67 -4.05 4.37 10.14
C GLY A 67 -4.36 5.14 11.39
N ASP A 68 -3.30 5.73 11.92
CA ASP A 68 -3.31 6.77 12.94
C ASP A 68 -2.51 7.95 12.39
N PRO A 69 -2.61 9.14 12.98
CA PRO A 69 -1.76 10.25 12.54
C PRO A 69 -0.28 9.88 12.55
N GLY A 70 0.34 9.93 11.37
CA GLY A 70 1.75 9.62 11.18
C GLY A 70 2.10 8.15 11.07
N TYR A 71 1.12 7.23 11.11
CA TYR A 71 1.36 5.78 11.07
C TYR A 71 0.33 5.06 10.24
N ILE A 72 0.73 3.91 9.68
CA ILE A 72 -0.17 2.91 9.16
C ILE A 72 -0.02 1.63 9.99
N PHE A 73 -1.12 0.89 10.13
CA PHE A 73 -1.11 -0.38 10.86
C PHE A 73 -0.98 -1.52 9.87
N LEU A 74 0.08 -2.31 10.01
CA LEU A 74 0.28 -3.51 9.20
C LEU A 74 -0.55 -4.66 9.76
N THR A 75 -0.56 -4.77 11.09
CA THR A 75 -1.43 -5.64 11.84
C THR A 75 -1.98 -4.87 13.03
N HIS A 76 -2.77 -5.53 13.88
CA HIS A 76 -3.33 -4.91 15.07
C HIS A 76 -2.28 -4.26 15.99
N GLU A 77 -1.08 -4.83 16.03
CA GLU A 77 -0.02 -4.38 16.93
C GLU A 77 1.14 -3.68 16.21
N ASP A 78 1.31 -3.93 14.93
CA ASP A 78 2.48 -3.45 14.19
C ASP A 78 2.17 -2.17 13.44
N LYS A 79 2.85 -1.09 13.84
CA LYS A 79 2.76 0.22 13.19
C LYS A 79 3.98 0.43 12.30
N TYR A 80 3.76 1.15 11.21
CA TYR A 80 4.83 1.62 10.34
C TYR A 80 4.71 3.13 10.19
N SER A 81 5.76 3.87 10.55
CA SER A 81 5.67 5.34 10.52
C SER A 81 5.80 5.87 9.10
N LEU A 82 5.11 6.96 8.83
CA LEU A 82 5.24 7.64 7.54
C LEU A 82 6.63 8.23 7.35
N ALA A 83 7.31 8.58 8.45
CA ALA A 83 8.70 9.04 8.39
C ALA A 83 9.64 7.92 7.94
N GLU A 84 9.44 6.69 8.43
CA GLU A 84 10.19 5.53 7.96
C GLU A 84 9.92 5.24 6.48
N LEU A 85 8.66 5.38 6.07
CA LEU A 85 8.27 5.21 4.67
C LEU A 85 9.02 6.22 3.77
N ALA A 86 9.01 7.48 4.17
CA ALA A 86 9.69 8.52 3.41
C ALA A 86 11.20 8.28 3.34
N TYR A 87 11.80 7.88 4.45
CA TYR A 87 13.21 7.56 4.50
C TYR A 87 13.56 6.36 3.60
N PHE A 88 12.74 5.33 3.65
CA PHE A 88 12.96 4.11 2.87
C PHE A 88 12.89 4.37 1.36
N LEU A 89 11.92 5.19 0.92
CA LEU A 89 11.77 5.52 -0.50
C LEU A 89 12.85 6.49 -0.99
N GLY A 90 13.32 7.38 -0.09
CA GLY A 90 14.34 8.37 -0.44
C GLY A 90 13.85 9.28 -1.56
N ASP A 91 14.73 9.54 -2.55
CA ASP A 91 14.42 10.38 -3.70
C ASP A 91 14.05 9.56 -4.96
N LYS A 92 13.96 8.24 -4.82
CA LYS A 92 13.72 7.32 -5.96
C LYS A 92 12.34 7.50 -6.57
N CYS A 93 11.39 8.04 -5.81
CA CYS A 93 9.99 8.15 -6.22
C CYS A 93 9.55 9.61 -6.38
N THR A 94 10.50 10.50 -6.67
CA THR A 94 10.20 11.91 -6.93
C THR A 94 9.23 12.03 -8.10
N GLY A 95 8.16 12.82 -7.92
CA GLY A 95 7.14 13.01 -8.93
C GLY A 95 6.09 11.91 -9.01
N LYS A 96 6.18 10.89 -8.17
CA LYS A 96 5.17 9.83 -8.10
C LYS A 96 4.14 10.16 -7.02
N ILE A 97 3.01 9.48 -7.08
CA ILE A 97 1.88 9.73 -6.18
C ILE A 97 1.76 8.56 -5.21
N ILE A 98 1.67 8.88 -3.92
CA ILE A 98 1.35 7.91 -2.88
C ILE A 98 0.00 8.28 -2.30
N TYR A 99 -0.96 7.37 -2.41
CA TYR A 99 -2.31 7.57 -1.90
C TYR A 99 -2.55 6.64 -0.72
N PHE A 100 -3.02 7.22 0.38
CA PHE A 100 -3.35 6.46 1.59
C PHE A 100 -4.86 6.24 1.65
N GLY A 101 -5.29 5.01 1.49
CA GLY A 101 -6.68 4.62 1.62
C GLY A 101 -7.03 4.25 3.07
N SER A 102 -6.68 5.12 4.02
CA SER A 102 -6.89 4.89 5.44
C SER A 102 -7.41 6.15 6.12
N CYS A 103 -7.97 5.97 7.31
CA CYS A 103 -8.46 7.08 8.12
C CYS A 103 -7.30 7.68 8.92
N SER A 104 -7.33 8.99 9.11
CA SER A 104 -6.47 9.71 10.07
C SER A 104 -4.97 9.59 9.77
N THR A 105 -4.57 9.38 8.54
CA THR A 105 -3.17 9.47 8.16
C THR A 105 -2.84 10.84 7.62
#